data_f195b6d88e3477440a0e3685d8f59d5c
#
_entry.id   f195b6d88e3477440a0e3685d8f59d5c
#
_cell.length_a   1.000
_cell.length_b   1.000
_cell.length_c   1.000
_cell.angle_alpha   90.00
_cell.angle_beta   90.00
_cell.angle_gamma   90.00
#
_symmetry.space_group_name_H-M   'P 1'
#
loop_
_entity.id
_entity.type
_entity.pdbx_description
1 polymer ?
#
loop_
_entity_poly.entity_id
_entity_poly.type
_entity_poly.pdbx_seq_one_letter_code
_entity_poly.pdbx_strand_id
1 'polypeptide(L)'
;MLCFVGTALAQDGIDFERKRAIDSLALEKVRDLSKYIKIAGSKETPFSEANRVIDRAEELFMSDAEIGVSSLSSNTITYYRVRKYFEHLMRLNYDRVEIEWYNIEYVSDLQRQPDGTYVGVITVFQTFRGYDQEGNMVYKDTTKKDITVYVKRKETQIGGRTIGFWDVLLGDMRVKETSNR
;
A
#
# COMPACT_ATOMS: atom_id res chain seq x y z
N MET A 1 -14.93 43.05 37.06
CA MET A 1 -14.68 41.62 37.12
C MET A 1 -14.79 41.08 35.68
N LEU A 2 -13.65 41.02 34.98
CA LEU A 2 -13.61 40.57 33.59
C LEU A 2 -13.35 39.06 33.61
N CYS A 3 -14.31 38.26 33.14
CA CYS A 3 -14.11 36.85 32.87
C CYS A 3 -13.42 36.66 31.53
N PHE A 4 -12.13 36.30 31.54
CA PHE A 4 -11.45 35.77 30.37
C PHE A 4 -11.97 34.35 30.09
N VAL A 5 -12.81 34.21 29.08
CA VAL A 5 -13.12 32.89 28.49
C VAL A 5 -11.95 32.52 27.60
N GLY A 6 -11.05 31.69 28.14
CA GLY A 6 -10.00 31.11 27.34
C GLY A 6 -10.59 30.11 26.37
N THR A 7 -10.67 30.49 25.11
CA THR A 7 -10.91 29.52 24.00
C THR A 7 -9.68 28.65 23.90
N ALA A 8 -9.79 27.40 24.38
CA ALA A 8 -8.82 26.36 24.09
C ALA A 8 -8.88 26.12 22.57
N LEU A 9 -7.89 26.64 21.84
CA LEU A 9 -7.64 26.26 20.46
C LEU A 9 -7.32 24.78 20.47
N ALA A 10 -8.26 23.96 20.04
CA ALA A 10 -8.00 22.56 19.79
C ALA A 10 -6.80 22.48 18.83
N GLN A 11 -5.70 21.89 19.27
CA GLN A 11 -4.54 21.62 18.44
C GLN A 11 -4.97 20.58 17.38
N ASP A 12 -5.37 21.08 16.20
CA ASP A 12 -5.88 20.30 15.05
C ASP A 12 -4.77 19.53 14.31
N GLY A 13 -3.62 19.35 14.94
CA GLY A 13 -2.46 18.63 14.40
C GLY A 13 -2.28 17.24 15.00
N ILE A 14 -1.64 16.36 14.24
CA ILE A 14 -1.15 15.08 14.74
C ILE A 14 0.05 15.38 15.65
N ASP A 15 -0.03 15.03 16.96
CA ASP A 15 1.10 15.11 17.87
C ASP A 15 2.19 14.08 17.52
N PHE A 16 3.38 14.25 18.08
CA PHE A 16 4.56 13.42 17.75
C PHE A 16 4.33 11.93 18.02
N GLU A 17 3.74 11.57 19.15
CA GLU A 17 3.47 10.16 19.52
C GLU A 17 2.47 9.54 18.54
N ARG A 18 1.45 10.28 18.20
CA ARG A 18 0.40 9.87 17.26
C ARG A 18 0.94 9.75 15.85
N LYS A 19 1.83 10.67 15.41
CA LYS A 19 2.53 10.56 14.14
C LYS A 19 3.32 9.26 14.06
N ARG A 20 4.10 8.92 15.07
CA ARG A 20 4.86 7.65 15.11
C ARG A 20 3.96 6.42 15.01
N ALA A 21 2.83 6.41 15.70
CA ALA A 21 1.87 5.32 15.63
C ALA A 21 1.27 5.18 14.22
N ILE A 22 0.92 6.28 13.57
CA ILE A 22 0.40 6.32 12.20
C ILE A 22 1.47 5.84 11.20
N ASP A 23 2.70 6.33 11.32
CA ASP A 23 3.82 5.93 10.47
C ASP A 23 4.08 4.41 10.58
N SER A 24 4.06 3.87 11.80
CA SER A 24 4.18 2.43 12.03
C SER A 24 3.04 1.64 11.40
N LEU A 25 1.80 2.10 11.54
CA LEU A 25 0.63 1.46 10.95
C LEU A 25 0.69 1.47 9.41
N ALA A 26 1.11 2.57 8.80
CA ALA A 26 1.25 2.66 7.35
C ALA A 26 2.32 1.69 6.82
N LEU A 27 3.48 1.62 7.48
CA LEU A 27 4.52 0.65 7.13
C LEU A 27 4.06 -0.80 7.33
N GLU A 28 3.26 -1.09 8.36
CA GLU A 28 2.65 -2.41 8.57
C GLU A 28 1.72 -2.78 7.43
N LYS A 29 0.82 -1.88 7.01
CA LYS A 29 -0.07 -2.10 5.86
C LYS A 29 0.69 -2.38 4.56
N VAL A 30 1.80 -1.68 4.32
CA VAL A 30 2.66 -1.94 3.14
C VAL A 30 3.32 -3.32 3.24
N ARG A 31 3.76 -3.74 4.43
CA ARG A 31 4.30 -5.09 4.64
C ARG A 31 3.23 -6.18 4.45
N ASP A 32 2.00 -5.93 4.89
CA ASP A 32 0.90 -6.86 4.68
C ASP A 32 0.52 -6.96 3.20
N LEU A 33 0.50 -5.83 2.48
CA LEU A 33 0.34 -5.83 1.02
C LEU A 33 1.41 -6.70 0.34
N SER A 34 2.67 -6.57 0.74
CA SER A 34 3.78 -7.41 0.24
C SER A 34 3.51 -8.91 0.44
N LYS A 35 3.01 -9.30 1.62
CA LYS A 35 2.63 -10.69 1.91
C LYS A 35 1.47 -11.15 1.01
N TYR A 36 0.44 -10.32 0.85
CA TYR A 36 -0.72 -10.63 0.00
C TYR A 36 -0.33 -10.81 -1.47
N ILE A 37 0.54 -9.95 -1.99
CA ILE A 37 1.09 -10.07 -3.35
C ILE A 37 1.86 -11.40 -3.50
N LYS A 38 2.70 -11.75 -2.52
CA LYS A 38 3.44 -13.02 -2.54
C LYS A 38 2.50 -14.23 -2.54
N ILE A 39 1.47 -14.24 -1.70
CA ILE A 39 0.50 -15.33 -1.61
C ILE A 39 -0.29 -15.45 -2.92
N ALA A 40 -0.86 -14.35 -3.42
CA ALA A 40 -1.66 -14.36 -4.64
C ALA A 40 -0.83 -14.67 -5.90
N GLY A 41 0.44 -14.28 -5.93
CA GLY A 41 1.36 -14.59 -7.03
C GLY A 41 1.89 -16.03 -7.03
N SER A 42 1.82 -16.73 -5.89
CA SER A 42 2.28 -18.10 -5.79
C SER A 42 1.35 -19.07 -6.55
N LYS A 43 1.92 -19.89 -7.43
CA LYS A 43 1.19 -20.93 -8.18
C LYS A 43 0.73 -22.11 -7.31
N GLU A 44 1.26 -22.20 -6.10
CA GLU A 44 0.89 -23.24 -5.12
C GLU A 44 -0.31 -22.83 -4.26
N THR A 45 -0.69 -21.53 -4.26
CA THR A 45 -1.81 -21.02 -3.48
C THR A 45 -3.15 -21.45 -4.09
N PRO A 46 -4.03 -22.14 -3.33
CA PRO A 46 -5.37 -22.48 -3.80
C PRO A 46 -6.17 -21.25 -4.20
N PHE A 47 -6.98 -21.35 -5.25
CA PHE A 47 -7.77 -20.24 -5.79
C PHE A 47 -8.68 -19.57 -4.73
N SER A 48 -9.29 -20.36 -3.84
CA SER A 48 -10.14 -19.86 -2.75
C SER A 48 -9.36 -19.03 -1.72
N GLU A 49 -8.10 -19.42 -1.46
CA GLU A 49 -7.22 -18.68 -0.56
C GLU A 49 -6.75 -17.38 -1.21
N ALA A 50 -6.33 -17.45 -2.47
CA ALA A 50 -5.93 -16.27 -3.23
C ALA A 50 -7.05 -15.22 -3.27
N ASN A 51 -8.31 -15.60 -3.50
CA ASN A 51 -9.45 -14.66 -3.49
C ASN A 51 -9.66 -14.02 -2.11
N ARG A 52 -9.55 -14.78 -1.01
CA ARG A 52 -9.64 -14.20 0.35
C ARG A 52 -8.53 -13.20 0.64
N VAL A 53 -7.34 -13.46 0.13
CA VAL A 53 -6.21 -12.55 0.24
C VAL A 53 -6.44 -11.27 -0.59
N ILE A 54 -7.03 -11.39 -1.78
CA ILE A 54 -7.41 -10.24 -2.61
C ILE A 54 -8.43 -9.35 -1.90
N ASP A 55 -9.46 -9.92 -1.30
CA ASP A 55 -10.46 -9.15 -0.53
C ASP A 55 -9.78 -8.35 0.59
N ARG A 56 -8.88 -8.97 1.35
CA ARG A 56 -8.09 -8.28 2.39
C ARG A 56 -7.14 -7.22 1.84
N ALA A 57 -6.56 -7.47 0.68
CA ALA A 57 -5.68 -6.48 0.03
C ALA A 57 -6.47 -5.24 -0.39
N GLU A 58 -7.69 -5.39 -0.92
CA GLU A 58 -8.55 -4.24 -1.25
C GLU A 58 -8.87 -3.36 -0.05
N GLU A 59 -9.04 -3.94 1.14
CA GLU A 59 -9.31 -3.20 2.40
C GLU A 59 -8.14 -2.29 2.81
N LEU A 60 -6.92 -2.52 2.30
CA LEU A 60 -5.78 -1.65 2.57
C LEU A 60 -5.83 -0.34 1.80
N PHE A 61 -6.57 -0.26 0.71
CA PHE A 61 -6.52 0.82 -0.27
C PHE A 61 -7.72 1.76 -0.24
N MET A 62 -7.51 2.94 -0.78
CA MET A 62 -8.61 3.80 -1.24
C MET A 62 -9.38 3.09 -2.36
N SER A 63 -10.69 3.31 -2.44
CA SER A 63 -11.59 2.60 -3.38
C SER A 63 -11.26 2.80 -4.86
N ASP A 64 -10.56 3.88 -5.19
CA ASP A 64 -10.18 4.27 -6.55
C ASP A 64 -8.68 4.06 -6.84
N ALA A 65 -7.93 3.49 -5.90
CA ALA A 65 -6.49 3.28 -6.04
C ALA A 65 -6.12 2.35 -7.21
N GLU A 66 -5.00 2.67 -7.84
CA GLU A 66 -4.43 1.93 -8.96
C GLU A 66 -3.00 1.50 -8.69
N ILE A 67 -2.64 0.32 -9.21
CA ILE A 67 -1.30 -0.25 -9.09
C ILE A 67 -0.64 -0.27 -10.47
N GLY A 68 0.49 0.41 -10.60
CA GLY A 68 1.32 0.44 -11.80
C GLY A 68 2.13 -0.85 -11.96
N VAL A 69 2.12 -1.37 -13.18
CA VAL A 69 2.91 -2.53 -13.61
C VAL A 69 3.76 -2.15 -14.80
N SER A 70 5.02 -2.47 -14.76
CA SER A 70 5.98 -2.33 -15.84
C SER A 70 6.71 -3.65 -16.07
N SER A 71 7.36 -3.78 -17.21
CA SER A 71 8.27 -4.90 -17.51
C SER A 71 9.46 -4.40 -18.31
N LEU A 72 10.55 -5.17 -18.32
CA LEU A 72 11.74 -4.87 -19.12
C LEU A 72 11.48 -4.96 -20.63
N SER A 73 10.46 -5.70 -21.04
CA SER A 73 10.06 -5.87 -22.45
C SER A 73 9.15 -4.78 -22.98
N SER A 74 8.67 -3.88 -22.12
CA SER A 74 7.72 -2.81 -22.47
C SER A 74 8.14 -1.48 -21.86
N ASN A 75 8.17 -0.43 -22.68
CA ASN A 75 8.38 0.94 -22.22
C ASN A 75 7.11 1.59 -21.65
N THR A 76 6.01 0.83 -21.55
CA THR A 76 4.72 1.32 -21.05
C THR A 76 4.46 0.84 -19.64
N ILE A 77 3.90 1.71 -18.81
CA ILE A 77 3.37 1.36 -17.50
C ILE A 77 1.87 1.20 -17.64
N THR A 78 1.36 0.03 -17.26
CA THR A 78 -0.08 -0.23 -17.23
C THR A 78 -0.59 -0.10 -15.80
N TYR A 79 -1.72 0.59 -15.62
CA TYR A 79 -2.35 0.77 -14.31
C TYR A 79 -3.59 -0.11 -14.20
N TYR A 80 -3.71 -0.79 -13.08
CA TYR A 80 -4.83 -1.67 -12.76
C TYR A 80 -5.47 -1.26 -11.46
N ARG A 81 -6.79 -1.32 -11.36
CA ARG A 81 -7.49 -1.34 -10.06
C ARG A 81 -6.96 -2.49 -9.21
N VAL A 82 -6.97 -2.33 -7.90
CA VAL A 82 -6.33 -3.28 -6.97
C VAL A 82 -6.72 -4.74 -7.27
N ARG A 83 -8.02 -5.06 -7.34
CA ARG A 83 -8.49 -6.41 -7.67
C ARG A 83 -7.98 -6.90 -9.03
N LYS A 84 -8.02 -6.06 -10.04
CA LYS A 84 -7.55 -6.41 -11.39
C LYS A 84 -6.05 -6.67 -11.44
N TYR A 85 -5.26 -5.95 -10.66
CA TYR A 85 -3.84 -6.22 -10.49
C TYR A 85 -3.60 -7.63 -9.94
N PHE A 86 -4.30 -8.03 -8.88
CA PHE A 86 -4.17 -9.36 -8.30
C PHE A 86 -4.66 -10.46 -9.24
N GLU A 87 -5.80 -10.26 -9.93
CA GLU A 87 -6.28 -11.19 -10.95
C GLU A 87 -5.26 -11.36 -12.10
N HIS A 88 -4.60 -10.27 -12.51
CA HIS A 88 -3.53 -10.32 -13.51
C HIS A 88 -2.33 -11.11 -12.98
N LEU A 89 -1.91 -10.85 -11.75
CA LEU A 89 -0.81 -11.53 -11.08
C LEU A 89 -1.02 -13.05 -11.02
N MET A 90 -2.24 -13.50 -10.67
CA MET A 90 -2.60 -14.92 -10.64
C MET A 90 -2.50 -15.62 -12.01
N ARG A 91 -2.70 -14.86 -13.09
CA ARG A 91 -2.71 -15.37 -14.48
C ARG A 91 -1.39 -15.28 -15.21
N LEU A 92 -0.32 -14.81 -14.54
CA LEU A 92 1.00 -14.77 -15.17
C LEU A 92 1.44 -16.15 -15.64
N ASN A 93 1.96 -16.22 -16.86
CA ASN A 93 2.34 -17.46 -17.51
C ASN A 93 3.75 -17.90 -17.12
N TYR A 94 3.92 -18.23 -15.83
CA TYR A 94 5.11 -18.84 -15.26
C TYR A 94 4.69 -20.04 -14.42
N ASP A 95 5.54 -21.07 -14.32
CA ASP A 95 5.28 -22.25 -13.47
C ASP A 95 5.54 -21.95 -12.00
N ARG A 96 6.49 -21.05 -11.72
CA ARG A 96 6.75 -20.52 -10.38
C ARG A 96 7.01 -19.02 -10.45
N VAL A 97 6.47 -18.29 -9.48
CA VAL A 97 6.68 -16.84 -9.33
C VAL A 97 7.22 -16.54 -7.93
N GLU A 98 8.25 -15.72 -7.86
CA GLU A 98 8.77 -15.18 -6.61
C GLU A 98 8.71 -13.66 -6.66
N ILE A 99 8.12 -13.06 -5.62
CA ILE A 99 8.02 -11.61 -5.46
C ILE A 99 8.53 -11.25 -4.07
N GLU A 100 9.51 -10.37 -4.03
CA GLU A 100 10.14 -9.90 -2.80
C GLU A 100 10.13 -8.38 -2.76
N TRP A 101 9.77 -7.82 -1.62
CA TRP A 101 9.84 -6.39 -1.34
C TRP A 101 10.92 -6.10 -0.30
N TYR A 102 11.67 -5.02 -0.53
CA TYR A 102 12.73 -4.58 0.37
C TYR A 102 12.86 -3.04 0.35
N ASN A 103 13.65 -2.49 1.28
CA ASN A 103 13.83 -1.04 1.44
C ASN A 103 12.50 -0.29 1.49
N ILE A 104 11.61 -0.75 2.38
CA ILE A 104 10.29 -0.12 2.61
C ILE A 104 10.51 1.05 3.56
N GLU A 105 10.43 2.28 3.05
CA GLU A 105 10.72 3.49 3.83
C GLU A 105 9.90 4.69 3.36
N TYR A 106 9.65 5.63 4.26
CA TYR A 106 9.10 6.93 3.88
C TYR A 106 10.12 7.74 3.09
N VAL A 107 9.69 8.30 1.95
CA VAL A 107 10.44 9.31 1.17
C VAL A 107 9.86 10.70 1.34
N SER A 108 8.64 10.84 1.82
CA SER A 108 8.07 12.10 2.27
C SER A 108 7.25 11.90 3.54
N ASP A 109 7.43 12.80 4.49
CA ASP A 109 6.60 12.88 5.68
C ASP A 109 5.16 13.19 5.36
N LEU A 110 4.25 12.85 6.29
CA LEU A 110 2.84 13.19 6.21
C LEU A 110 2.63 14.71 6.17
N GLN A 111 2.05 15.20 5.08
CA GLN A 111 1.72 16.60 4.88
C GLN A 111 0.21 16.80 5.00
N ARG A 112 -0.21 17.76 5.83
CA ARG A 112 -1.64 18.11 5.99
C ARG A 112 -2.17 18.77 4.72
N GLN A 113 -3.29 18.27 4.22
CA GLN A 113 -4.02 18.83 3.08
C GLN A 113 -5.09 19.80 3.54
N PRO A 114 -5.61 20.67 2.66
CA PRO A 114 -6.66 21.65 3.00
C PRO A 114 -7.96 21.01 3.53
N ASP A 115 -8.27 19.77 3.14
CA ASP A 115 -9.42 18.99 3.60
C ASP A 115 -9.21 18.29 4.95
N GLY A 116 -8.05 18.53 5.60
CA GLY A 116 -7.69 17.92 6.87
C GLY A 116 -7.11 16.51 6.77
N THR A 117 -7.04 15.92 5.58
CA THR A 117 -6.34 14.66 5.31
C THR A 117 -4.83 14.88 5.39
N TYR A 118 -4.09 13.85 5.83
CA TYR A 118 -2.62 13.86 5.69
C TYR A 118 -2.21 12.90 4.59
N VAL A 119 -1.23 13.29 3.79
CA VAL A 119 -0.71 12.52 2.67
C VAL A 119 0.80 12.39 2.79
N GLY A 120 1.31 11.18 2.62
CA GLY A 120 2.73 10.86 2.56
C GLY A 120 3.04 9.87 1.46
N VAL A 121 4.31 9.55 1.27
CA VAL A 121 4.75 8.59 0.25
C VAL A 121 5.74 7.61 0.87
N ILE A 122 5.49 6.33 0.66
CA ILE A 122 6.39 5.23 0.99
C ILE A 122 6.99 4.70 -0.30
N THR A 123 8.31 4.59 -0.37
CA THR A 123 9.01 3.92 -1.46
C THR A 123 9.29 2.47 -1.09
N VAL A 124 9.15 1.59 -2.08
CA VAL A 124 9.51 0.17 -1.99
C VAL A 124 10.28 -0.26 -3.22
N PHE A 125 11.16 -1.25 -3.07
CA PHE A 125 11.75 -1.98 -4.17
C PHE A 125 11.15 -3.37 -4.23
N GLN A 126 10.71 -3.77 -5.42
CA GLN A 126 10.14 -5.07 -5.69
C GLN A 126 11.04 -5.83 -6.65
N THR A 127 11.53 -7.01 -6.27
CA THR A 127 12.12 -7.96 -7.21
C THR A 127 11.07 -8.99 -7.59
N PHE A 128 10.90 -9.18 -8.90
CA PHE A 128 10.07 -10.22 -9.49
C PHE A 128 10.96 -11.25 -10.20
N ARG A 129 10.68 -12.54 -10.00
CA ARG A 129 11.33 -13.65 -10.70
C ARG A 129 10.26 -14.62 -11.20
N GLY A 130 10.36 -14.97 -12.48
CA GLY A 130 9.52 -15.99 -13.13
C GLY A 130 10.35 -17.18 -13.56
N TYR A 131 9.83 -18.40 -13.34
CA TYR A 131 10.52 -19.66 -13.63
C TYR A 131 9.66 -20.53 -14.54
N ASP A 132 10.32 -21.35 -15.37
CA ASP A 132 9.70 -22.39 -16.20
C ASP A 132 9.50 -23.72 -15.43
N GLN A 133 8.96 -24.74 -16.14
CA GLN A 133 8.71 -26.08 -15.59
C GLN A 133 9.99 -26.80 -15.15
N GLU A 134 11.11 -26.50 -15.77
CA GLU A 134 12.40 -27.10 -15.47
C GLU A 134 13.09 -26.40 -14.28
N GLY A 135 12.48 -25.32 -13.77
CA GLY A 135 13.00 -24.54 -12.67
C GLY A 135 14.04 -23.50 -13.08
N ASN A 136 14.22 -23.24 -14.38
CA ASN A 136 15.10 -22.17 -14.86
C ASN A 136 14.44 -20.82 -14.67
N MET A 137 15.19 -19.83 -14.22
CA MET A 137 14.73 -18.44 -14.14
C MET A 137 14.70 -17.83 -15.54
N VAL A 138 13.48 -17.62 -16.09
CA VAL A 138 13.27 -17.11 -17.44
C VAL A 138 13.00 -15.60 -17.48
N TYR A 139 12.68 -15.00 -16.33
CA TYR A 139 12.47 -13.57 -16.20
C TYR A 139 12.87 -13.06 -14.81
N LYS A 140 13.50 -11.89 -14.77
CA LYS A 140 13.77 -11.14 -13.54
C LYS A 140 13.72 -9.66 -13.81
N ASP A 141 13.08 -8.91 -12.92
CA ASP A 141 13.22 -7.45 -12.85
C ASP A 141 13.27 -6.95 -11.41
N THR A 142 13.67 -5.71 -11.27
CA THR A 142 13.56 -4.94 -10.03
C THR A 142 12.87 -3.62 -10.35
N THR A 143 11.78 -3.35 -9.65
CA THR A 143 10.96 -2.15 -9.84
C THR A 143 10.96 -1.32 -8.56
N LYS A 144 11.33 -0.04 -8.66
CA LYS A 144 11.10 0.95 -7.62
C LYS A 144 9.70 1.51 -7.75
N LYS A 145 8.94 1.50 -6.66
CA LYS A 145 7.55 1.99 -6.62
C LYS A 145 7.34 2.96 -5.48
N ASP A 146 6.55 3.98 -5.72
CA ASP A 146 6.04 4.89 -4.70
C ASP A 146 4.58 4.57 -4.40
N ILE A 147 4.25 4.45 -3.12
CA ILE A 147 2.91 4.19 -2.61
C ILE A 147 2.44 5.43 -1.87
N THR A 148 1.36 6.04 -2.32
CA THR A 148 0.74 7.16 -1.61
C THR A 148 0.04 6.63 -0.35
N VAL A 149 0.20 7.32 0.76
CA VAL A 149 -0.46 7.01 2.04
C VAL A 149 -1.40 8.14 2.39
N TYR A 150 -2.65 7.82 2.67
CA TYR A 150 -3.68 8.74 3.14
C TYR A 150 -4.02 8.46 4.59
N VAL A 151 -4.06 9.50 5.40
CA VAL A 151 -4.45 9.42 6.82
C VAL A 151 -5.61 10.38 7.05
N LYS A 152 -6.77 9.81 7.42
CA LYS A 152 -8.00 10.55 7.66
C LYS A 152 -8.50 10.34 9.07
N ARG A 153 -8.99 11.40 9.70
CA ARG A 153 -9.72 11.26 10.96
C ARG A 153 -11.11 10.72 10.67
N LYS A 154 -11.46 9.65 11.35
CA LYS A 154 -12.80 9.06 11.36
C LYS A 154 -13.37 9.05 12.76
N GLU A 155 -14.66 9.00 12.86
CA GLU A 155 -15.40 8.89 14.12
C GLU A 155 -16.33 7.69 14.06
N THR A 156 -16.44 6.99 15.17
CA THR A 156 -17.38 5.88 15.35
C THR A 156 -18.11 6.02 16.68
N GLN A 157 -19.30 5.48 16.78
CA GLN A 157 -20.05 5.44 18.03
C GLN A 157 -19.91 4.06 18.68
N ILE A 158 -19.41 4.04 19.91
CA ILE A 158 -19.30 2.83 20.74
C ILE A 158 -19.96 3.11 22.08
N GLY A 159 -21.03 2.35 22.43
CA GLY A 159 -21.73 2.50 23.70
C GLY A 159 -22.28 3.92 23.92
N GLY A 160 -22.76 4.60 22.88
CA GLY A 160 -23.33 5.96 22.94
C GLY A 160 -22.26 7.07 23.02
N ARG A 161 -20.98 6.74 22.93
CA ARG A 161 -19.86 7.72 22.90
C ARG A 161 -19.26 7.78 21.51
N THR A 162 -18.99 9.01 21.03
CA THR A 162 -18.24 9.23 19.79
C THR A 162 -16.75 9.08 20.08
N ILE A 163 -16.10 8.15 19.38
CA ILE A 163 -14.66 7.91 19.47
C ILE A 163 -14.03 8.26 18.13
N GLY A 164 -13.07 9.21 18.15
CA GLY A 164 -12.29 9.56 16.98
C GLY A 164 -11.04 8.68 16.86
N PHE A 165 -10.74 8.23 15.64
CA PHE A 165 -9.52 7.49 15.33
C PHE A 165 -8.94 7.95 13.98
N TRP A 166 -7.67 7.63 13.75
CA TRP A 166 -7.01 7.88 12.48
C TRP A 166 -7.03 6.61 11.64
N ASP A 167 -7.63 6.72 10.46
CA ASP A 167 -7.66 5.64 9.47
C ASP A 167 -6.54 5.86 8.45
N VAL A 168 -5.76 4.82 8.19
CA VAL A 168 -4.64 4.82 7.25
C VAL A 168 -5.03 3.97 6.05
N LEU A 169 -5.02 4.54 4.85
CA LEU A 169 -5.30 3.86 3.60
C LEU A 169 -4.16 4.09 2.60
N LEU A 170 -3.86 3.07 1.82
CA LEU A 170 -2.95 3.17 0.69
C LEU A 170 -3.69 3.75 -0.51
N GLY A 171 -3.03 4.59 -1.26
CA GLY A 171 -3.49 5.11 -2.53
C GLY A 171 -2.79 4.45 -3.70
N ASP A 172 -2.60 5.21 -4.78
CA ASP A 172 -1.91 4.71 -5.97
C ASP A 172 -0.51 4.21 -5.67
N MET A 173 -0.16 3.11 -6.33
CA MET A 173 1.20 2.61 -6.39
C MET A 173 1.78 2.91 -7.78
N ARG A 174 2.72 3.83 -7.84
CA ARG A 174 3.31 4.30 -9.10
C ARG A 174 4.71 3.74 -9.30
N VAL A 175 4.95 3.22 -10.50
CA VAL A 175 6.28 2.80 -10.93
C VAL A 175 7.14 4.04 -11.15
N LYS A 176 8.34 4.04 -10.59
CA LYS A 176 9.36 5.09 -10.76
C LYS A 176 10.49 4.64 -11.67
N GLU A 177 10.91 3.38 -11.53
CA GLU A 177 12.02 2.82 -12.28
C GLU A 177 11.87 1.30 -12.36
N THR A 178 12.28 0.71 -13.49
CA THR A 178 12.39 -0.75 -13.67
C THR A 178 13.75 -1.08 -14.26
N SER A 179 14.43 -2.05 -13.67
CA SER A 179 15.77 -2.47 -14.09
C SER A 179 15.92 -4.00 -13.99
N ASN A 180 16.96 -4.53 -14.61
CA ASN A 180 17.31 -5.95 -14.58
C ASN A 180 18.42 -6.29 -13.55
N ARG A 181 18.66 -5.39 -12.60
CA ARG A 181 19.69 -5.55 -11.56
C ARG A 181 19.28 -6.52 -10.46
#